data_b0fb96ea30dfe8ce6f191405148acebf
#
_entry.id   b0fb96ea30dfe8ce6f191405148acebf
#
_cell.length_a   1.000
_cell.length_b   1.000
_cell.length_c   1.000
_cell.angle_alpha   90.00
_cell.angle_beta   90.00
_cell.angle_gamma   90.00
#
_symmetry.space_group_name_H-M   'P 1'
#
loop_
_entity.id
_entity.type
_entity.pdbx_description
1 polymer ?
#
loop_
_entity_poly.entity_id
_entity_poly.type
_entity_poly.pdbx_seq_one_letter_code
_entity_poly.pdbx_strand_id
1 'polypeptide(L)'
;MSSDLDTVRAFLQQGGTLQALIDLDPDDLDYVYAYACQLFDVGDYAAAKRFYLMLARLSHWQFDYWLALGLCCQRLEEHDEAVFSFGQAGLLRLDDPRPSYLAGLSHQRSDRPELALKAFDAAAKWCAAKPEHAELKTEILHQAALLSQETPL
;
A
#
# COMPACT_ATOMS: atom_id res chain seq x y z
N MET A 1 8.92 -18.67 -20.00
CA MET A 1 8.46 -17.90 -18.83
C MET A 1 9.39 -16.73 -18.50
N SER A 2 10.71 -16.93 -18.42
CA SER A 2 11.64 -15.80 -18.22
C SER A 2 11.65 -14.81 -19.39
N SER A 3 11.39 -15.27 -20.62
CA SER A 3 11.36 -14.40 -21.80
C SER A 3 10.19 -13.41 -21.78
N ASP A 4 9.04 -13.81 -21.24
CA ASP A 4 7.88 -12.93 -21.18
C ASP A 4 8.08 -11.83 -20.14
N LEU A 5 8.63 -12.18 -18.98
CA LEU A 5 8.99 -11.20 -17.95
C LEU A 5 10.04 -10.21 -18.47
N ASP A 6 11.05 -10.71 -19.16
CA ASP A 6 12.11 -9.86 -19.72
C ASP A 6 11.56 -8.92 -20.81
N THR A 7 10.61 -9.40 -21.61
CA THR A 7 9.95 -8.60 -22.64
C THR A 7 9.12 -7.49 -22.02
N VAL A 8 8.33 -7.80 -20.99
CA VAL A 8 7.55 -6.80 -20.26
C VAL A 8 8.45 -5.79 -19.58
N ARG A 9 9.53 -6.26 -18.95
CA ARG A 9 10.51 -5.39 -18.30
C ARG A 9 11.14 -4.42 -19.29
N ALA A 10 11.62 -4.92 -20.43
CA ALA A 10 12.24 -4.11 -21.48
C ALA A 10 11.27 -3.06 -22.02
N PHE A 11 10.00 -3.46 -22.26
CA PHE A 11 8.96 -2.57 -22.72
C PHE A 11 8.71 -1.42 -21.73
N LEU A 12 8.59 -1.74 -20.44
CA LEU A 12 8.34 -0.75 -19.41
C LEU A 12 9.54 0.18 -19.19
N GLN A 13 10.76 -0.36 -19.29
CA GLN A 13 11.99 0.43 -19.18
C GLN A 13 12.18 1.41 -20.34
N GLN A 14 11.64 1.07 -21.51
CA GLN A 14 11.70 1.92 -22.71
C GLN A 14 10.57 2.96 -22.74
N GLY A 15 9.77 3.06 -21.70
CA GLY A 15 8.70 4.06 -21.60
C GLY A 15 7.42 3.67 -22.31
N GLY A 16 7.09 2.37 -22.33
CA GLY A 16 5.84 1.87 -22.89
C GLY A 16 4.62 2.58 -22.28
N THR A 17 3.60 2.82 -23.11
CA THR A 17 2.42 3.56 -22.69
C THR A 17 1.43 2.66 -21.96
N LEU A 18 0.60 3.26 -21.10
CA LEU A 18 -0.48 2.59 -20.39
C LEU A 18 -1.44 1.89 -21.35
N GLN A 19 -1.70 2.52 -22.51
CA GLN A 19 -2.62 1.99 -23.51
C GLN A 19 -2.10 0.69 -24.13
N ALA A 20 -0.80 0.55 -24.32
CA ALA A 20 -0.19 -0.68 -24.81
C ALA A 20 -0.26 -1.80 -23.76
N LEU A 21 -0.31 -1.46 -22.46
CA LEU A 21 -0.48 -2.44 -21.39
C LEU A 21 -1.89 -3.02 -21.32
N ILE A 22 -2.90 -2.34 -21.88
CA ILE A 22 -4.29 -2.83 -21.92
C ILE A 22 -4.40 -4.13 -22.72
N ASP A 23 -3.51 -4.34 -23.69
CA ASP A 23 -3.47 -5.54 -24.50
C ASP A 23 -2.73 -6.70 -23.82
N LEU A 24 -2.20 -6.50 -22.61
CA LEU A 24 -1.52 -7.54 -21.86
C LEU A 24 -2.53 -8.49 -21.21
N ASP A 25 -2.21 -9.78 -21.20
CA ASP A 25 -2.98 -10.78 -20.49
C ASP A 25 -2.88 -10.56 -18.96
N PRO A 26 -3.87 -11.05 -18.18
CA PRO A 26 -3.78 -11.01 -16.72
C PRO A 26 -2.49 -11.60 -16.16
N ASP A 27 -1.95 -12.66 -16.80
CA ASP A 27 -0.68 -13.26 -16.41
C ASP A 27 0.50 -12.27 -16.55
N ASP A 28 0.46 -11.42 -17.57
CA ASP A 28 1.48 -10.38 -17.78
C ASP A 28 1.43 -9.33 -16.68
N LEU A 29 0.23 -9.01 -16.18
CA LEU A 29 0.09 -8.10 -15.03
C LEU A 29 0.69 -8.69 -13.77
N ASP A 30 0.59 -10.00 -13.57
CA ASP A 30 1.23 -10.69 -12.44
C ASP A 30 2.76 -10.58 -12.52
N TYR A 31 3.35 -10.67 -13.72
CA TYR A 31 4.78 -10.46 -13.91
C TYR A 31 5.19 -9.01 -13.61
N VAL A 32 4.39 -8.03 -14.03
CA VAL A 32 4.64 -6.62 -13.72
C VAL A 32 4.59 -6.41 -12.21
N TYR A 33 3.60 -6.99 -11.54
CA TYR A 33 3.48 -6.91 -10.08
C TYR A 33 4.70 -7.53 -9.40
N ALA A 34 5.12 -8.72 -9.82
CA ALA A 34 6.31 -9.38 -9.27
C ALA A 34 7.57 -8.53 -9.44
N TYR A 35 7.72 -7.89 -10.61
CA TYR A 35 8.84 -6.99 -10.85
C TYR A 35 8.80 -5.76 -9.95
N ALA A 36 7.63 -5.17 -9.78
CA ALA A 36 7.46 -4.04 -8.87
C ALA A 36 7.81 -4.42 -7.42
N CYS A 37 7.44 -5.62 -6.98
CA CYS A 37 7.81 -6.13 -5.66
C CYS A 37 9.33 -6.26 -5.51
N GLN A 38 10.03 -6.71 -6.55
CA GLN A 38 11.51 -6.78 -6.54
C GLN A 38 12.13 -5.38 -6.40
N LEU A 39 11.58 -4.39 -7.11
CA LEU A 39 12.04 -3.01 -6.99
C LEU A 39 11.83 -2.46 -5.58
N PHE A 40 10.69 -2.76 -4.98
CA PHE A 40 10.39 -2.39 -3.60
C PHE A 40 11.42 -3.02 -2.64
N ASP A 41 11.69 -4.31 -2.81
CA ASP A 41 12.60 -5.05 -1.93
C ASP A 41 14.03 -4.52 -1.97
N VAL A 42 14.48 -4.02 -3.12
CA VAL A 42 15.83 -3.40 -3.24
C VAL A 42 15.82 -1.90 -2.89
N GLY A 43 14.69 -1.36 -2.47
CA GLY A 43 14.57 0.03 -2.03
C GLY A 43 14.34 1.04 -3.13
N ASP A 44 14.07 0.60 -4.36
CA ASP A 44 13.74 1.52 -5.46
C ASP A 44 12.24 1.83 -5.45
N TYR A 45 11.83 2.59 -4.43
CA TYR A 45 10.42 2.89 -4.20
C TYR A 45 9.81 3.77 -5.29
N ALA A 46 10.58 4.67 -5.87
CA ALA A 46 10.12 5.54 -6.94
C ALA A 46 9.75 4.75 -8.19
N ALA A 47 10.60 3.78 -8.59
CA ALA A 47 10.32 2.92 -9.72
C ALA A 47 9.15 1.98 -9.41
N ALA A 48 9.15 1.35 -8.24
CA ALA A 48 8.06 0.47 -7.82
C ALA A 48 6.71 1.21 -7.83
N LYS A 49 6.68 2.44 -7.32
CA LYS A 49 5.48 3.28 -7.30
C LYS A 49 4.88 3.44 -8.71
N ARG A 50 5.71 3.70 -9.70
CA ARG A 50 5.23 3.90 -11.08
C ARG A 50 4.52 2.66 -11.61
N PHE A 51 5.07 1.46 -11.34
CA PHE A 51 4.46 0.21 -11.78
C PHE A 51 3.18 -0.11 -11.01
N TYR A 52 3.18 0.06 -9.69
CA TYR A 52 1.97 -0.14 -8.89
C TYR A 52 0.85 0.83 -9.27
N LEU A 53 1.19 2.08 -9.58
CA LEU A 53 0.21 3.07 -10.03
C LEU A 53 -0.46 2.63 -11.35
N MET A 54 0.34 2.14 -12.31
CA MET A 54 -0.21 1.60 -13.55
C MET A 54 -1.11 0.40 -13.31
N LEU A 55 -0.65 -0.53 -12.46
CA LEU A 55 -1.43 -1.72 -12.11
C LEU A 55 -2.76 -1.35 -11.44
N ALA A 56 -2.74 -0.41 -10.50
CA ALA A 56 -3.95 0.04 -9.82
C ALA A 56 -4.94 0.72 -10.77
N ARG A 57 -4.45 1.43 -11.79
CA ARG A 57 -5.30 2.04 -12.81
C ARG A 57 -5.91 1.00 -13.75
N LEU A 58 -5.15 -0.03 -14.10
CA LEU A 58 -5.61 -1.10 -15.00
C LEU A 58 -6.56 -2.07 -14.29
N SER A 59 -6.32 -2.36 -13.03
CA SER A 59 -7.09 -3.31 -12.24
C SER A 59 -7.40 -2.70 -10.87
N HIS A 60 -8.24 -1.67 -10.86
CA HIS A 60 -8.55 -0.89 -9.67
C HIS A 60 -9.30 -1.68 -8.58
N TRP A 61 -9.73 -2.89 -8.86
CA TRP A 61 -10.39 -3.80 -7.92
C TRP A 61 -9.40 -4.70 -7.17
N GLN A 62 -8.10 -4.62 -7.45
CA GLN A 62 -7.08 -5.44 -6.81
C GLN A 62 -6.56 -4.77 -5.54
N PHE A 63 -6.89 -5.37 -4.41
CA PHE A 63 -6.47 -4.87 -3.09
C PHE A 63 -4.95 -4.70 -2.99
N ASP A 64 -4.20 -5.73 -3.43
CA ASP A 64 -2.74 -5.76 -3.29
C ASP A 64 -2.05 -4.62 -4.04
N TYR A 65 -2.60 -4.19 -5.18
CA TYR A 65 -2.02 -3.08 -5.94
C TYR A 65 -2.11 -1.75 -5.19
N TRP A 66 -3.28 -1.48 -4.60
CA TRP A 66 -3.48 -0.26 -3.81
C TRP A 66 -2.67 -0.27 -2.53
N LEU A 67 -2.60 -1.41 -1.85
CA LEU A 67 -1.81 -1.54 -0.63
C LEU A 67 -0.32 -1.31 -0.92
N ALA A 68 0.20 -1.94 -1.96
CA ALA A 68 1.59 -1.80 -2.37
C ALA A 68 1.91 -0.37 -2.82
N LEU A 69 1.02 0.26 -3.57
CA LEU A 69 1.16 1.66 -3.97
C LEU A 69 1.25 2.58 -2.74
N GLY A 70 0.37 2.36 -1.76
CA GLY A 70 0.39 3.12 -0.52
C GLY A 70 1.70 2.95 0.25
N LEU A 71 2.23 1.74 0.30
CA LEU A 71 3.51 1.47 0.96
C LEU A 71 4.67 2.20 0.25
N CYS A 72 4.68 2.24 -1.08
CA CYS A 72 5.68 3.00 -1.83
C CYS A 72 5.60 4.49 -1.51
N CYS A 73 4.39 5.05 -1.53
CA CYS A 73 4.17 6.46 -1.21
C CYS A 73 4.63 6.77 0.22
N GLN A 74 4.33 5.87 1.17
CA GLN A 74 4.75 6.03 2.56
C GLN A 74 6.28 6.04 2.70
N ARG A 75 6.97 5.15 2.01
CA ARG A 75 8.44 5.09 1.99
C ARG A 75 9.07 6.32 1.37
N LEU A 76 8.37 6.96 0.42
CA LEU A 76 8.81 8.21 -0.22
C LEU A 76 8.36 9.44 0.56
N GLU A 77 7.75 9.26 1.72
CA GLU A 77 7.21 10.33 2.56
C GLU A 77 6.09 11.14 1.89
N GLU A 78 5.45 10.57 0.88
CA GLU A 78 4.29 11.12 0.21
C GLU A 78 3.02 10.66 0.95
N HIS A 79 2.81 11.21 2.15
CA HIS A 79 1.81 10.68 3.10
C HIS A 79 0.37 10.87 2.66
N ASP A 80 0.03 11.98 2.00
CA ASP A 80 -1.34 12.20 1.50
C ASP A 80 -1.70 11.18 0.41
N GLU A 81 -0.78 10.91 -0.49
CA GLU A 81 -0.96 9.89 -1.53
C GLU A 81 -1.04 8.50 -0.91
N ALA A 82 -0.22 8.22 0.11
CA ALA A 82 -0.25 6.95 0.83
C ALA A 82 -1.62 6.73 1.49
N VAL A 83 -2.14 7.71 2.19
CA VAL A 83 -3.45 7.64 2.85
C VAL A 83 -4.56 7.40 1.83
N PHE A 84 -4.50 8.08 0.69
CA PHE A 84 -5.48 7.87 -0.40
C PHE A 84 -5.43 6.41 -0.89
N SER A 85 -4.25 5.88 -1.16
CA SER A 85 -4.08 4.51 -1.66
C SER A 85 -4.55 3.48 -0.63
N PHE A 86 -4.21 3.67 0.65
CA PHE A 86 -4.70 2.80 1.72
C PHE A 86 -6.22 2.88 1.85
N GLY A 87 -6.81 4.06 1.64
CA GLY A 87 -8.26 4.23 1.62
C GLY A 87 -8.92 3.41 0.52
N GLN A 88 -8.34 3.40 -0.68
CA GLN A 88 -8.83 2.57 -1.78
C GLN A 88 -8.73 1.07 -1.44
N ALA A 89 -7.61 0.64 -0.87
CA ALA A 89 -7.44 -0.75 -0.43
C ALA A 89 -8.50 -1.12 0.62
N GLY A 90 -8.74 -0.25 1.59
CA GLY A 90 -9.73 -0.48 2.64
C GLY A 90 -11.15 -0.64 2.12
N LEU A 91 -11.51 0.05 1.02
CA LEU A 91 -12.81 -0.10 0.38
C LEU A 91 -12.97 -1.47 -0.30
N LEU A 92 -11.87 -2.09 -0.70
CA LEU A 92 -11.88 -3.41 -1.36
C LEU A 92 -11.91 -4.56 -0.36
N ARG A 93 -11.40 -4.37 0.84
CA ARG A 93 -11.45 -5.35 1.94
C ARG A 93 -11.79 -4.62 3.24
N LEU A 94 -13.08 -4.51 3.52
CA LEU A 94 -13.59 -3.69 4.62
C LEU A 94 -13.16 -4.19 6.01
N ASP A 95 -12.92 -5.49 6.15
CA ASP A 95 -12.57 -6.12 7.43
C ASP A 95 -11.05 -6.33 7.62
N ASP A 96 -10.23 -5.87 6.69
CA ASP A 96 -8.78 -5.98 6.79
C ASP A 96 -8.24 -4.78 7.58
N PRO A 97 -7.53 -5.02 8.72
CA PRO A 97 -7.02 -3.92 9.55
C PRO A 97 -5.81 -3.19 8.96
N ARG A 98 -5.11 -3.78 8.00
CA ARG A 98 -3.85 -3.24 7.49
C ARG A 98 -3.97 -1.86 6.87
N PRO A 99 -4.97 -1.57 6.00
CA PRO A 99 -5.08 -0.23 5.40
C PRO A 99 -5.23 0.87 6.44
N SER A 100 -6.09 0.68 7.43
CA SER A 100 -6.30 1.68 8.49
C SER A 100 -5.05 1.85 9.35
N TYR A 101 -4.37 0.77 9.69
CA TYR A 101 -3.12 0.83 10.47
C TYR A 101 -2.04 1.61 9.72
N LEU A 102 -1.84 1.28 8.44
CA LEU A 102 -0.82 1.93 7.62
C LEU A 102 -1.14 3.41 7.37
N ALA A 103 -2.42 3.73 7.17
CA ALA A 103 -2.86 5.13 7.09
C ALA A 103 -2.58 5.87 8.39
N GLY A 104 -2.79 5.23 9.52
CA GLY A 104 -2.46 5.79 10.84
C GLY A 104 -1.00 6.14 10.96
N LEU A 105 -0.10 5.27 10.50
CA LEU A 105 1.34 5.54 10.49
C LEU A 105 1.68 6.76 9.61
N SER A 106 1.06 6.89 8.45
CA SER A 106 1.27 8.05 7.58
C SER A 106 0.76 9.34 8.22
N HIS A 107 -0.38 9.31 8.87
CA HIS A 107 -0.89 10.47 9.62
C HIS A 107 0.05 10.86 10.77
N GLN A 108 0.59 9.87 11.49
CA GLN A 108 1.54 10.10 12.56
C GLN A 108 2.81 10.77 12.04
N ARG A 109 3.37 10.25 10.97
CA ARG A 109 4.60 10.76 10.35
C ARG A 109 4.45 12.14 9.72
N SER A 110 3.23 12.50 9.34
CA SER A 110 2.91 13.82 8.78
C SER A 110 2.35 14.80 9.82
N ASP A 111 2.53 14.49 11.11
CA ASP A 111 2.14 15.33 12.24
C ASP A 111 0.63 15.63 12.28
N ARG A 112 -0.16 14.59 12.10
CA ARG A 112 -1.62 14.63 12.19
C ARG A 112 -2.09 13.60 13.24
N PRO A 113 -1.79 13.83 14.54
CA PRO A 113 -2.02 12.82 15.57
C PRO A 113 -3.48 12.46 15.78
N GLU A 114 -4.40 13.40 15.61
CA GLU A 114 -5.84 13.11 15.77
C GLU A 114 -6.35 12.14 14.71
N LEU A 115 -5.92 12.34 13.44
CA LEU A 115 -6.27 11.43 12.36
C LEU A 115 -5.59 10.08 12.53
N ALA A 116 -4.35 10.08 13.03
CA ALA A 116 -3.64 8.83 13.31
C ALA A 116 -4.38 8.01 14.38
N LEU A 117 -4.82 8.64 15.47
CA LEU A 117 -5.58 7.96 16.52
C LEU A 117 -6.88 7.37 16.00
N LYS A 118 -7.62 8.10 15.17
CA LYS A 118 -8.84 7.59 14.54
C LYS A 118 -8.57 6.37 13.68
N ALA A 119 -7.49 6.42 12.89
CA ALA A 119 -7.10 5.31 12.02
C ALA A 119 -6.68 4.08 12.82
N PHE A 120 -5.88 4.26 13.87
CA PHE A 120 -5.48 3.17 14.77
C PHE A 120 -6.67 2.56 15.49
N ASP A 121 -7.61 3.37 15.94
CA ASP A 121 -8.84 2.91 16.59
C ASP A 121 -9.68 2.05 15.65
N ALA A 122 -9.85 2.51 14.42
CA ALA A 122 -10.55 1.73 13.38
C ALA A 122 -9.83 0.41 13.10
N ALA A 123 -8.50 0.44 12.97
CA ALA A 123 -7.71 -0.77 12.73
C ALA A 123 -7.85 -1.78 13.87
N ALA A 124 -7.81 -1.30 15.12
CA ALA A 124 -7.98 -2.17 16.29
C ALA A 124 -9.35 -2.86 16.30
N LYS A 125 -10.40 -2.14 15.89
CA LYS A 125 -11.74 -2.71 15.79
C LYS A 125 -11.82 -3.81 14.75
N TRP A 126 -11.14 -3.65 13.62
CA TRP A 126 -11.10 -4.68 12.59
C TRP A 126 -10.28 -5.90 13.00
N CYS A 127 -9.30 -5.75 13.89
CA CYS A 127 -8.60 -6.88 14.46
C CYS A 127 -9.51 -7.73 15.35
N ALA A 128 -10.35 -7.07 16.13
CA ALA A 128 -11.29 -7.70 17.06
C ALA A 128 -10.63 -8.84 17.85
N ALA A 129 -11.27 -10.03 17.89
CA ALA A 129 -10.75 -11.19 18.59
C ALA A 129 -10.15 -12.24 17.63
N LYS A 130 -9.80 -11.83 16.41
CA LYS A 130 -9.24 -12.73 15.41
C LYS A 130 -7.79 -13.07 15.75
N PRO A 131 -7.45 -14.36 15.96
CA PRO A 131 -6.08 -14.74 16.34
C PRO A 131 -5.01 -14.34 15.33
N GLU A 132 -5.34 -14.33 14.03
CA GLU A 132 -4.40 -13.95 12.98
C GLU A 132 -3.98 -12.48 13.04
N HIS A 133 -4.75 -11.65 13.75
CA HIS A 133 -4.47 -10.22 13.90
C HIS A 133 -3.98 -9.85 15.31
N ALA A 134 -3.71 -10.84 16.18
CA ALA A 134 -3.34 -10.56 17.58
C ALA A 134 -2.07 -9.72 17.71
N GLU A 135 -1.03 -10.04 16.95
CA GLU A 135 0.22 -9.28 16.95
C GLU A 135 0.03 -7.88 16.43
N LEU A 136 -0.69 -7.74 15.33
CA LEU A 136 -0.99 -6.44 14.73
C LEU A 136 -1.81 -5.58 15.70
N LYS A 137 -2.79 -6.16 16.39
CA LYS A 137 -3.58 -5.45 17.38
C LYS A 137 -2.72 -4.90 18.51
N THR A 138 -1.77 -5.70 19.00
CA THR A 138 -0.82 -5.27 20.04
C THR A 138 0.00 -4.07 19.56
N GLU A 139 0.52 -4.13 18.34
CA GLU A 139 1.29 -3.02 17.75
C GLU A 139 0.43 -1.76 17.57
N ILE A 140 -0.79 -1.91 17.09
CA ILE A 140 -1.72 -0.79 16.91
C ILE A 140 -1.99 -0.10 18.24
N LEU A 141 -2.28 -0.85 19.28
CA LEU A 141 -2.57 -0.30 20.60
C LEU A 141 -1.35 0.37 21.21
N HIS A 142 -0.15 -0.17 20.94
CA HIS A 142 1.10 0.44 21.38
C HIS A 142 1.31 1.81 20.72
N GLN A 143 1.14 1.89 19.41
CA GLN A 143 1.28 3.15 18.67
C GLN A 143 0.24 4.18 19.14
N ALA A 144 -1.00 3.77 19.35
CA ALA A 144 -2.05 4.65 19.84
C ALA A 144 -1.73 5.18 21.24
N ALA A 145 -1.18 4.33 22.12
CA ALA A 145 -0.80 4.74 23.48
C ALA A 145 0.33 5.79 23.45
N LEU A 146 1.33 5.60 22.58
CA LEU A 146 2.43 6.55 22.44
C LEU A 146 1.92 7.93 22.00
N LEU A 147 1.00 7.97 21.04
CA LEU A 147 0.42 9.23 20.57
C LEU A 147 -0.40 9.92 21.65
N SER A 148 -1.13 9.18 22.48
CA SER A 148 -1.93 9.74 23.56
C SER A 148 -1.06 10.37 24.64
N GLN A 149 0.18 9.92 24.82
CA GLN A 149 1.13 10.51 25.76
C GLN A 149 1.80 11.77 25.21
N GLU A 150 1.97 11.86 23.91
CA GLU A 150 2.63 12.99 23.24
C GLU A 150 1.70 14.19 23.04
N THR A 151 0.39 13.99 23.09
CA THR A 151 -0.59 15.09 22.99
C THR A 151 -1.08 15.45 24.41
N PRO A 152 -0.49 16.48 25.05
CA PRO A 152 -1.03 16.96 26.32
C PRO A 152 -2.41 17.57 26.10
N LEU A 153 -3.31 17.26 27.01
CA LEU A 153 -4.64 17.84 27.06
C LEU A 153 -4.61 19.36 27.19
#